data_55179b8b208bb2f091471c8ec91a6a56
#
_entry.id   55179b8b208bb2f091471c8ec91a6a56
#
_cell.length_a   1.000
_cell.length_b   1.000
_cell.length_c   1.000
_cell.angle_alpha   90.00
_cell.angle_beta   90.00
_cell.angle_gamma   90.00
#
_symmetry.space_group_name_H-M   'P 1'
#
loop_
_entity.id
_entity.type
_entity.pdbx_description
1 polymer ?
#
loop_
_entity_poly.entity_id
_entity_poly.type
_entity_poly.pdbx_seq_one_letter_code
_entity_poly.pdbx_strand_id
1 'polypeptide(L)'
;MYSLSLLRAWTETPEVPTIDPSDLTPGTLEKVLETLAPSLQKLVFNIVISLIIFIVGRKLIDVLLKLLNKFLEHTSIDVGVKKFLMSAARMFLYVVLGFMIVGQLGVSTASIVTVMGAAGLAISMSLQGSLANVAGGILILLMKPFRVGDYIMTSFGDGTVQAIGLVYTTITTVDNRVLTIPNGTLSNSAVTDASMMPERRLDISVGISYDSDIKKAKEVMERVYLSCPAVTADKGINVHVSSLGDSAVVIEAFGWVPGSEYLKSKWYITEEIKLQYDAEGIKIPYPQMDVHLDKC
;
A
#
# COMPACT_ATOMS: atom_id res chain seq x y z
N MET A 1 15.98 -4.43 46.86
CA MET A 1 16.82 -5.50 47.47
C MET A 1 16.02 -6.81 47.57
N TYR A 2 15.01 -7.03 46.71
CA TYR A 2 14.11 -8.21 46.72
C TYR A 2 14.19 -9.07 45.42
N SER A 3 15.09 -8.75 44.46
CA SER A 3 15.09 -9.43 43.15
C SER A 3 16.14 -10.54 42.99
N LEU A 4 17.07 -10.70 43.91
CA LEU A 4 18.13 -11.70 43.81
C LEU A 4 17.80 -13.05 44.50
N SER A 5 16.85 -13.07 45.40
CA SER A 5 16.40 -14.30 46.11
C SER A 5 15.49 -15.17 45.25
N LEU A 6 14.72 -14.57 44.32
CA LEU A 6 13.85 -15.32 43.41
C LEU A 6 14.60 -15.96 42.25
N LEU A 7 15.74 -15.37 41.81
CA LEU A 7 16.58 -15.96 40.77
C LEU A 7 17.38 -17.20 41.25
N ARG A 8 17.70 -17.29 42.56
CA ARG A 8 18.38 -18.46 43.14
C ARG A 8 17.50 -19.69 43.24
N ALA A 9 16.18 -19.53 43.43
CA ALA A 9 15.26 -20.65 43.54
C ALA A 9 15.01 -21.40 42.21
N TRP A 10 15.45 -20.84 41.07
CA TRP A 10 15.24 -21.44 39.75
C TRP A 10 16.51 -22.08 39.14
N THR A 11 17.66 -21.92 39.80
CA THR A 11 18.94 -22.48 39.35
C THR A 11 19.40 -23.68 40.17
N GLU A 12 18.68 -24.04 41.23
CA GLU A 12 18.96 -25.30 41.93
C GLU A 12 18.39 -26.45 41.11
N THR A 13 19.19 -26.96 40.18
CA THR A 13 19.05 -28.36 39.74
C THR A 13 19.10 -29.19 40.97
N PRO A 14 18.12 -30.11 41.24
CA PRO A 14 18.24 -31.02 42.36
C PRO A 14 19.59 -31.73 42.20
N GLU A 15 20.47 -31.54 43.19
CA GLU A 15 21.71 -32.33 43.26
C GLU A 15 21.31 -33.80 43.22
N VAL A 16 21.57 -34.44 42.09
CA VAL A 16 21.48 -35.89 42.00
C VAL A 16 22.56 -36.38 42.95
N PRO A 17 22.19 -37.05 44.08
CA PRO A 17 23.20 -37.51 45.01
C PRO A 17 24.13 -38.47 44.25
N THR A 18 25.41 -38.15 44.21
CA THR A 18 26.43 -39.04 43.66
C THR A 18 26.49 -40.26 44.61
N ILE A 19 25.79 -41.30 44.20
CA ILE A 19 25.73 -42.54 44.95
C ILE A 19 27.04 -43.27 44.68
N ASP A 20 27.89 -43.40 45.72
CA ASP A 20 29.06 -44.28 45.65
C ASP A 20 28.55 -45.72 45.55
N PRO A 21 28.99 -46.53 44.57
CA PRO A 21 28.53 -47.90 44.41
C PRO A 21 28.75 -48.79 45.64
N SER A 22 29.61 -48.38 46.59
CA SER A 22 29.89 -49.08 47.83
C SER A 22 28.84 -48.87 48.95
N ASP A 23 27.94 -47.87 48.84
CA ASP A 23 26.94 -47.49 49.86
C ASP A 23 25.53 -48.06 49.62
N LEU A 24 25.38 -49.00 48.70
CA LEU A 24 24.08 -49.65 48.38
C LEU A 24 23.58 -50.52 49.53
N THR A 25 23.22 -49.94 50.69
CA THR A 25 22.46 -50.56 51.70
C THR A 25 20.95 -50.51 51.44
N PRO A 26 20.13 -51.45 51.90
CA PRO A 26 18.66 -51.43 51.69
C PRO A 26 18.01 -50.09 52.08
N GLY A 27 18.53 -49.41 53.11
CA GLY A 27 18.02 -48.06 53.51
C GLY A 27 18.40 -46.91 52.64
N THR A 28 19.44 -46.99 51.82
CA THR A 28 19.80 -45.95 50.83
C THR A 28 18.95 -46.06 49.57
N LEU A 29 18.59 -47.29 49.16
CA LEU A 29 17.65 -47.55 48.10
C LEU A 29 16.26 -47.01 48.41
N GLU A 30 15.79 -47.20 49.67
CA GLU A 30 14.48 -46.70 50.11
C GLU A 30 14.44 -45.12 50.06
N LYS A 31 15.50 -44.45 50.57
CA LYS A 31 15.63 -42.99 50.49
C LYS A 31 15.69 -42.44 49.04
N VAL A 32 16.37 -43.13 48.14
CA VAL A 32 16.45 -42.76 46.72
C VAL A 32 15.08 -42.95 46.06
N LEU A 33 14.37 -44.01 46.36
CA LEU A 33 12.99 -44.25 45.91
C LEU A 33 12.03 -43.20 46.46
N GLU A 34 12.11 -42.84 47.75
CA GLU A 34 11.30 -41.73 48.31
C GLU A 34 11.59 -40.37 47.72
N THR A 35 12.83 -40.09 47.30
CA THR A 35 13.23 -38.82 46.66
C THR A 35 12.85 -38.77 45.18
N LEU A 36 12.88 -39.90 44.49
CA LEU A 36 12.52 -40.02 43.06
C LEU A 36 10.99 -40.15 42.84
N ALA A 37 10.25 -40.76 43.80
CA ALA A 37 8.83 -41.01 43.67
C ALA A 37 8.01 -39.75 43.34
N PRO A 38 8.16 -38.58 44.03
CA PRO A 38 7.42 -37.38 43.73
C PRO A 38 7.81 -36.79 42.37
N SER A 39 9.06 -36.93 41.92
CA SER A 39 9.53 -36.46 40.61
C SER A 39 8.96 -37.31 39.48
N LEU A 40 8.93 -38.65 39.67
CA LEU A 40 8.29 -39.57 38.72
C LEU A 40 6.77 -39.35 38.65
N GLN A 41 6.13 -39.13 39.81
CA GLN A 41 4.69 -38.84 39.85
C GLN A 41 4.35 -37.54 39.10
N LYS A 42 5.13 -36.47 39.28
CA LYS A 42 4.99 -35.21 38.49
C LYS A 42 5.19 -35.46 37.01
N LEU A 43 6.20 -36.22 36.62
CA LEU A 43 6.48 -36.52 35.20
C LEU A 43 5.29 -37.28 34.58
N VAL A 44 4.80 -38.34 35.24
CA VAL A 44 3.64 -39.11 34.76
C VAL A 44 2.40 -38.22 34.65
N PHE A 45 2.14 -37.36 35.64
CA PHE A 45 1.04 -36.43 35.64
C PHE A 45 1.13 -35.44 34.47
N ASN A 46 2.31 -34.85 34.24
CA ASN A 46 2.54 -33.91 33.11
C ASN A 46 2.37 -34.60 31.75
N ILE A 47 2.81 -35.86 31.61
CA ILE A 47 2.61 -36.67 30.39
C ILE A 47 1.11 -36.91 30.15
N VAL A 48 0.35 -37.30 31.18
CA VAL A 48 -1.10 -37.52 31.05
C VAL A 48 -1.82 -36.24 30.64
N ILE A 49 -1.51 -35.12 31.30
CA ILE A 49 -2.10 -33.82 30.92
C ILE A 49 -1.70 -33.43 29.49
N SER A 50 -0.43 -33.61 29.10
CA SER A 50 0.03 -33.33 27.75
C SER A 50 -0.72 -34.14 26.68
N LEU A 51 -1.01 -35.41 27.01
CA LEU A 51 -1.81 -36.29 26.14
C LEU A 51 -3.26 -35.79 26.01
N ILE A 52 -3.87 -35.36 27.14
CA ILE A 52 -5.21 -34.77 27.13
C ILE A 52 -5.22 -33.48 26.29
N ILE A 53 -4.24 -32.59 26.48
CA ILE A 53 -4.08 -31.36 25.69
C ILE A 53 -3.93 -31.69 24.20
N PHE A 54 -3.15 -32.71 23.85
CA PHE A 54 -2.99 -33.14 22.45
C PHE A 54 -4.31 -33.64 21.85
N ILE A 55 -5.05 -34.51 22.54
CA ILE A 55 -6.31 -35.07 22.05
C ILE A 55 -7.38 -33.98 21.89
N VAL A 56 -7.54 -33.13 22.91
CA VAL A 56 -8.51 -32.02 22.90
C VAL A 56 -8.10 -30.98 21.88
N GLY A 57 -6.82 -30.59 21.87
CA GLY A 57 -6.26 -29.61 20.92
C GLY A 57 -6.43 -30.03 19.46
N ARG A 58 -6.14 -31.32 19.16
CA ARG A 58 -6.37 -31.86 17.81
C ARG A 58 -7.84 -31.75 17.38
N LYS A 59 -8.78 -32.12 18.26
CA LYS A 59 -10.22 -31.99 17.98
C LYS A 59 -10.62 -30.53 17.77
N LEU A 60 -10.08 -29.59 18.56
CA LEU A 60 -10.34 -28.18 18.44
C LEU A 60 -9.80 -27.63 17.10
N ILE A 61 -8.59 -28.04 16.71
CA ILE A 61 -7.98 -27.69 15.42
C ILE A 61 -8.87 -28.17 14.26
N ASP A 62 -9.35 -29.41 14.31
CA ASP A 62 -10.24 -29.95 13.27
C ASP A 62 -11.55 -29.15 13.17
N VAL A 63 -12.12 -28.72 14.29
CA VAL A 63 -13.32 -27.86 14.30
C VAL A 63 -13.00 -26.48 13.70
N LEU A 64 -11.91 -25.84 14.12
CA LEU A 64 -11.49 -24.54 13.61
C LEU A 64 -11.23 -24.58 12.10
N LEU A 65 -10.55 -25.63 11.62
CA LEU A 65 -10.28 -25.82 10.19
C LEU A 65 -11.58 -26.08 9.40
N LYS A 66 -12.54 -26.81 9.94
CA LYS A 66 -13.86 -26.98 9.32
C LYS A 66 -14.63 -25.67 9.20
N LEU A 67 -14.60 -24.84 10.27
CA LEU A 67 -15.23 -23.53 10.26
C LEU A 67 -14.57 -22.60 9.21
N LEU A 68 -13.22 -22.58 9.20
CA LEU A 68 -12.46 -21.80 8.21
C LEU A 68 -12.77 -22.26 6.78
N ASN A 69 -12.79 -23.57 6.54
CA ASN A 69 -13.13 -24.13 5.23
C ASN A 69 -14.53 -23.72 4.79
N LYS A 70 -15.53 -23.80 5.68
CA LYS A 70 -16.91 -23.39 5.41
C LYS A 70 -17.00 -21.89 5.08
N PHE A 71 -16.26 -21.05 5.79
CA PHE A 71 -16.18 -19.63 5.49
C PHE A 71 -15.57 -19.35 4.10
N LEU A 72 -14.46 -20.03 3.78
CA LEU A 72 -13.79 -19.89 2.48
C LEU A 72 -14.60 -20.46 1.30
N GLU A 73 -15.53 -21.37 1.54
CA GLU A 73 -16.44 -21.91 0.50
C GLU A 73 -17.48 -20.90 0.02
N HIS A 74 -17.85 -19.93 0.85
CA HIS A 74 -18.78 -18.87 0.49
C HIS A 74 -18.12 -17.69 -0.24
N THR A 75 -16.80 -17.73 -0.39
CA THR A 75 -16.01 -16.66 -1.01
C THR A 75 -15.47 -17.17 -2.34
N SER A 76 -15.57 -16.38 -3.40
CA SER A 76 -15.06 -16.72 -4.75
C SER A 76 -13.52 -16.68 -4.82
N ILE A 77 -12.86 -17.42 -3.93
CA ILE A 77 -11.40 -17.51 -3.84
C ILE A 77 -10.92 -18.67 -4.70
N ASP A 78 -9.81 -18.48 -5.42
CA ASP A 78 -9.14 -19.52 -6.19
C ASP A 78 -8.82 -20.75 -5.33
N VAL A 79 -8.97 -21.94 -5.91
CA VAL A 79 -8.76 -23.24 -5.24
C VAL A 79 -7.33 -23.37 -4.68
N GLY A 80 -6.34 -22.79 -5.38
CA GLY A 80 -4.94 -22.80 -4.96
C GLY A 80 -4.73 -21.97 -3.70
N VAL A 81 -5.31 -20.76 -3.67
CA VAL A 81 -5.25 -19.86 -2.49
C VAL A 81 -5.96 -20.47 -1.30
N LYS A 82 -7.13 -21.11 -1.50
CA LYS A 82 -7.85 -21.83 -0.45
C LYS A 82 -7.00 -22.92 0.17
N LYS A 83 -6.38 -23.79 -0.65
CA LYS A 83 -5.50 -24.87 -0.19
C LYS A 83 -4.30 -24.33 0.59
N PHE A 84 -3.68 -23.27 0.09
CA PHE A 84 -2.56 -22.60 0.77
C PHE A 84 -2.97 -22.08 2.16
N LEU A 85 -4.06 -21.31 2.26
CA LEU A 85 -4.56 -20.76 3.52
C LEU A 85 -4.89 -21.86 4.53
N MET A 86 -5.54 -22.94 4.08
CA MET A 86 -5.86 -24.10 4.93
C MET A 86 -4.60 -24.80 5.44
N SER A 87 -3.58 -24.95 4.60
CA SER A 87 -2.30 -25.56 5.00
C SER A 87 -1.53 -24.66 5.96
N ALA A 88 -1.48 -23.37 5.72
CA ALA A 88 -0.83 -22.38 6.59
C ALA A 88 -1.52 -22.32 7.97
N ALA A 89 -2.86 -22.25 7.99
CA ALA A 89 -3.63 -22.27 9.22
C ALA A 89 -3.42 -23.56 10.03
N ARG A 90 -3.43 -24.71 9.35
CA ARG A 90 -3.15 -26.00 9.98
C ARG A 90 -1.76 -26.03 10.61
N MET A 91 -0.73 -25.65 9.84
CA MET A 91 0.65 -25.61 10.33
C MET A 91 0.77 -24.71 11.56
N PHE A 92 0.21 -23.50 11.50
CA PHE A 92 0.24 -22.55 12.62
C PHE A 92 -0.42 -23.11 13.87
N LEU A 93 -1.61 -23.68 13.75
CA LEU A 93 -2.36 -24.26 14.89
C LEU A 93 -1.63 -25.44 15.52
N TYR A 94 -1.00 -26.32 14.73
CA TYR A 94 -0.20 -27.42 15.25
C TYR A 94 1.09 -26.93 15.92
N VAL A 95 1.73 -25.88 15.41
CA VAL A 95 2.90 -25.24 16.06
C VAL A 95 2.50 -24.70 17.44
N VAL A 96 1.37 -23.99 17.55
CA VAL A 96 0.85 -23.49 18.82
C VAL A 96 0.55 -24.65 19.78
N LEU A 97 -0.12 -25.71 19.32
CA LEU A 97 -0.39 -26.90 20.13
C LEU A 97 0.90 -27.56 20.62
N GLY A 98 1.92 -27.67 19.77
CA GLY A 98 3.24 -28.19 20.13
C GLY A 98 3.88 -27.37 21.25
N PHE A 99 3.85 -26.05 21.17
CA PHE A 99 4.38 -25.18 22.24
C PHE A 99 3.61 -25.31 23.56
N MET A 100 2.29 -25.49 23.53
CA MET A 100 1.49 -25.71 24.71
C MET A 100 1.91 -27.03 25.40
N ILE A 101 2.17 -28.08 24.63
CA ILE A 101 2.60 -29.39 25.15
C ILE A 101 4.01 -29.29 25.73
N VAL A 102 4.95 -28.65 25.03
CA VAL A 102 6.33 -28.49 25.50
C VAL A 102 6.39 -27.65 26.77
N GLY A 103 5.56 -26.61 26.88
CA GLY A 103 5.41 -25.85 28.13
C GLY A 103 4.89 -26.68 29.30
N GLN A 104 3.92 -27.58 29.06
CA GLN A 104 3.38 -28.49 30.08
C GLN A 104 4.41 -29.52 30.56
N LEU A 105 5.36 -29.90 29.70
CA LEU A 105 6.44 -30.83 30.06
C LEU A 105 7.57 -30.17 30.86
N GLY A 106 7.45 -28.87 31.18
CA GLY A 106 8.38 -28.17 32.07
C GLY A 106 9.45 -27.35 31.37
N VAL A 107 9.37 -27.21 30.03
CA VAL A 107 10.24 -26.28 29.31
C VAL A 107 9.84 -24.84 29.64
N SER A 108 10.81 -23.97 29.90
CA SER A 108 10.58 -22.57 30.23
C SER A 108 9.72 -21.88 29.17
N THR A 109 8.54 -21.42 29.58
CA THR A 109 7.64 -20.63 28.69
C THR A 109 8.30 -19.33 28.19
N ALA A 110 9.24 -18.76 28.95
CA ALA A 110 10.00 -17.60 28.58
C ALA A 110 10.83 -17.84 27.28
N SER A 111 11.49 -19.00 27.19
CA SER A 111 12.25 -19.38 25.99
C SER A 111 11.33 -19.56 24.77
N ILE A 112 10.16 -20.17 24.98
CA ILE A 112 9.15 -20.36 23.91
C ILE A 112 8.65 -19.01 23.41
N VAL A 113 8.27 -18.10 24.32
CA VAL A 113 7.80 -16.75 23.98
C VAL A 113 8.88 -15.96 23.22
N THR A 114 10.15 -16.07 23.63
CA THR A 114 11.26 -15.41 22.95
C THR A 114 11.39 -15.89 21.50
N VAL A 115 11.39 -17.20 21.28
CA VAL A 115 11.49 -17.79 19.93
C VAL A 115 10.27 -17.42 19.07
N MET A 116 9.06 -17.50 19.64
CA MET A 116 7.84 -17.09 18.93
C MET A 116 7.83 -15.60 18.61
N GLY A 117 8.30 -14.76 19.52
CA GLY A 117 8.42 -13.33 19.31
C GLY A 117 9.37 -13.00 18.16
N ALA A 118 10.54 -13.63 18.13
CA ALA A 118 11.51 -13.45 17.06
C ALA A 118 10.97 -13.94 15.70
N ALA A 119 10.34 -15.11 15.66
CA ALA A 119 9.72 -15.65 14.45
C ALA A 119 8.54 -14.76 13.98
N GLY A 120 7.71 -14.28 14.92
CA GLY A 120 6.61 -13.37 14.63
C GLY A 120 7.09 -12.04 14.04
N LEU A 121 8.18 -11.48 14.58
CA LEU A 121 8.80 -10.26 14.04
C LEU A 121 9.32 -10.49 12.60
N ALA A 122 10.01 -11.59 12.36
CA ALA A 122 10.52 -11.92 11.02
C ALA A 122 9.39 -12.06 9.99
N ILE A 123 8.30 -12.76 10.35
CA ILE A 123 7.11 -12.90 9.49
C ILE A 123 6.44 -11.54 9.27
N SER A 124 6.28 -10.74 10.32
CA SER A 124 5.67 -9.40 10.24
C SER A 124 6.45 -8.50 9.28
N MET A 125 7.79 -8.47 9.38
CA MET A 125 8.63 -7.70 8.47
C MET A 125 8.52 -8.19 7.01
N SER A 126 8.42 -9.50 6.81
CA SER A 126 8.26 -10.08 5.47
C SER A 126 6.91 -9.74 4.83
N LEU A 127 5.85 -9.59 5.63
CA LEU A 127 4.49 -9.29 5.17
C LEU A 127 4.16 -7.79 5.17
N GLN A 128 5.06 -6.93 5.67
CA GLN A 128 4.82 -5.51 5.88
C GLN A 128 4.28 -4.80 4.62
N GLY A 129 4.88 -5.05 3.46
CA GLY A 129 4.45 -4.44 2.20
C GLY A 129 3.04 -4.88 1.77
N SER A 130 2.74 -6.17 1.92
CA SER A 130 1.41 -6.69 1.59
C SER A 130 0.33 -6.15 2.52
N LEU A 131 0.63 -6.06 3.82
CA LEU A 131 -0.29 -5.51 4.81
C LEU A 131 -0.52 -4.01 4.61
N ALA A 132 0.53 -3.26 4.24
CA ALA A 132 0.42 -1.84 3.89
C ALA A 132 -0.50 -1.63 2.68
N ASN A 133 -0.46 -2.51 1.67
CA ASN A 133 -1.35 -2.43 0.52
C ASN A 133 -2.81 -2.72 0.89
N VAL A 134 -3.07 -3.69 1.75
CA VAL A 134 -4.42 -3.98 2.26
C VAL A 134 -4.96 -2.80 3.06
N ALA A 135 -4.15 -2.24 3.96
CA ALA A 135 -4.51 -1.06 4.74
C ALA A 135 -4.81 0.14 3.83
N GLY A 136 -3.95 0.38 2.81
CA GLY A 136 -4.16 1.42 1.80
C GLY A 136 -5.47 1.23 1.02
N GLY A 137 -5.79 0.00 0.61
CA GLY A 137 -7.05 -0.31 -0.07
C GLY A 137 -8.28 -0.02 0.81
N ILE A 138 -8.23 -0.40 2.07
CA ILE A 138 -9.30 -0.09 3.04
C ILE A 138 -9.44 1.42 3.21
N LEU A 139 -8.33 2.16 3.35
CA LEU A 139 -8.35 3.62 3.47
C LEU A 139 -8.96 4.29 2.23
N ILE A 140 -8.58 3.87 1.02
CA ILE A 140 -9.14 4.40 -0.23
C ILE A 140 -10.66 4.16 -0.30
N LEU A 141 -11.11 2.94 0.06
CA LEU A 141 -12.54 2.59 0.03
C LEU A 141 -13.38 3.32 1.08
N LEU A 142 -12.80 3.61 2.26
CA LEU A 142 -13.49 4.33 3.34
C LEU A 142 -13.50 5.84 3.11
N MET A 143 -12.34 6.43 2.84
CA MET A 143 -12.17 7.88 2.70
C MET A 143 -12.56 8.40 1.32
N LYS A 144 -12.54 7.53 0.31
CA LYS A 144 -12.94 7.82 -1.08
C LYS A 144 -12.30 9.10 -1.63
N PRO A 145 -10.96 9.24 -1.59
CA PRO A 145 -10.28 10.39 -2.20
C PRO A 145 -10.51 10.45 -3.71
N PHE A 146 -10.85 9.34 -4.34
CA PHE A 146 -11.33 9.18 -5.71
C PHE A 146 -12.24 7.95 -5.76
N ARG A 147 -12.99 7.78 -6.84
CA ARG A 147 -13.96 6.69 -7.03
C ARG A 147 -13.71 5.95 -8.33
N VAL A 148 -14.33 4.77 -8.47
CA VAL A 148 -14.39 4.08 -9.77
C VAL A 148 -15.11 4.96 -10.78
N GLY A 149 -14.49 5.17 -11.94
CA GLY A 149 -14.94 6.08 -12.99
C GLY A 149 -14.23 7.42 -13.02
N ASP A 150 -13.55 7.84 -11.94
CA ASP A 150 -12.79 9.10 -11.91
C ASP A 150 -11.52 9.00 -12.73
N TYR A 151 -11.12 10.09 -13.37
CA TYR A 151 -9.83 10.22 -14.03
C TYR A 151 -8.82 10.80 -13.07
N ILE A 152 -7.85 9.99 -12.68
CA ILE A 152 -6.81 10.36 -11.72
C ILE A 152 -5.44 10.48 -12.39
N MET A 153 -4.65 11.42 -11.88
CA MET A 153 -3.27 11.66 -12.29
C MET A 153 -2.36 11.34 -11.11
N THR A 154 -1.38 10.47 -11.34
CA THR A 154 -0.43 9.99 -10.33
C THR A 154 0.98 10.04 -10.87
N SER A 155 1.98 9.89 -10.01
CA SER A 155 3.39 9.77 -10.45
C SER A 155 3.68 8.50 -11.26
N PHE A 156 2.75 7.53 -11.28
CA PHE A 156 2.89 6.25 -12.00
C PHE A 156 2.22 6.29 -13.38
N GLY A 157 1.36 7.26 -13.62
CA GLY A 157 0.59 7.45 -14.84
C GLY A 157 -0.82 7.96 -14.56
N ASP A 158 -1.52 8.31 -15.62
CA ASP A 158 -2.83 8.93 -15.59
C ASP A 158 -3.85 8.03 -16.25
N GLY A 159 -5.07 8.01 -15.73
CA GLY A 159 -6.13 7.21 -16.34
C GLY A 159 -7.42 7.17 -15.52
N THR A 160 -8.41 6.51 -16.08
CA THR A 160 -9.70 6.29 -15.44
C THR A 160 -9.66 5.09 -14.51
N VAL A 161 -10.10 5.25 -13.26
CA VAL A 161 -10.17 4.18 -12.27
C VAL A 161 -11.20 3.13 -12.70
N GLN A 162 -10.75 1.93 -13.00
CA GLN A 162 -11.58 0.80 -13.39
C GLN A 162 -12.11 0.03 -12.17
N ALA A 163 -11.21 -0.26 -11.23
CA ALA A 163 -11.54 -1.02 -10.04
C ALA A 163 -10.60 -0.69 -8.89
N ILE A 164 -11.14 -0.68 -7.68
CA ILE A 164 -10.40 -0.56 -6.43
C ILE A 164 -10.49 -1.91 -5.73
N GLY A 165 -9.43 -2.72 -5.84
CA GLY A 165 -9.31 -4.00 -5.15
C GLY A 165 -8.75 -3.85 -3.74
N LEU A 166 -8.61 -4.97 -3.02
CA LEU A 166 -8.08 -4.97 -1.66
C LEU A 166 -6.60 -4.56 -1.58
N VAL A 167 -5.80 -4.95 -2.59
CA VAL A 167 -4.33 -4.78 -2.61
C VAL A 167 -3.90 -3.78 -3.68
N TYR A 168 -4.63 -3.73 -4.80
CA TYR A 168 -4.31 -2.93 -5.98
C TYR A 168 -5.51 -2.13 -6.45
N THR A 169 -5.24 -0.94 -6.97
CA THR A 169 -6.18 -0.15 -7.78
C THR A 169 -5.76 -0.27 -9.24
N THR A 170 -6.74 -0.51 -10.11
CA THR A 170 -6.54 -0.66 -11.55
C THR A 170 -7.09 0.57 -12.26
N ILE A 171 -6.28 1.21 -13.11
CA ILE A 171 -6.69 2.34 -13.95
C ILE A 171 -6.47 1.99 -15.42
N THR A 172 -7.29 2.58 -16.29
CA THR A 172 -7.12 2.50 -17.76
C THR A 172 -6.66 3.83 -18.29
N THR A 173 -5.52 3.84 -18.97
CA THR A 173 -4.95 5.02 -19.60
C THR A 173 -5.74 5.42 -20.85
N VAL A 174 -5.55 6.65 -21.36
CA VAL A 174 -6.24 7.14 -22.58
C VAL A 174 -5.90 6.33 -23.85
N ASP A 175 -4.73 5.67 -23.87
CA ASP A 175 -4.31 4.77 -24.94
C ASP A 175 -4.72 3.30 -24.69
N ASN A 176 -5.71 3.09 -23.80
CA ASN A 176 -6.35 1.82 -23.48
C ASN A 176 -5.40 0.76 -22.89
N ARG A 177 -4.37 1.17 -22.15
CA ARG A 177 -3.54 0.29 -21.35
C ARG A 177 -4.07 0.18 -19.93
N VAL A 178 -3.88 -0.98 -19.32
CA VAL A 178 -4.24 -1.22 -17.93
C VAL A 178 -3.00 -1.02 -17.05
N LEU A 179 -3.10 -0.09 -16.12
CA LEU A 179 -2.07 0.15 -15.11
C LEU A 179 -2.59 -0.27 -13.74
N THR A 180 -1.84 -1.13 -13.06
CA THR A 180 -2.17 -1.64 -11.73
C THR A 180 -1.22 -1.04 -10.70
N ILE A 181 -1.75 -0.29 -9.75
CA ILE A 181 -0.97 0.44 -8.74
C ILE A 181 -1.24 -0.17 -7.36
N PRO A 182 -0.20 -0.50 -6.56
CA PRO A 182 -0.38 -0.96 -5.20
C PRO A 182 -1.07 0.10 -4.32
N ASN A 183 -2.10 -0.30 -3.60
CA ASN A 183 -2.91 0.64 -2.80
C ASN A 183 -2.12 1.34 -1.69
N GLY A 184 -1.15 0.64 -1.07
CA GLY A 184 -0.29 1.24 -0.05
C GLY A 184 0.55 2.39 -0.58
N THR A 185 1.03 2.27 -1.83
CA THR A 185 1.75 3.35 -2.51
C THR A 185 0.80 4.48 -2.88
N LEU A 186 -0.36 4.14 -3.45
CA LEU A 186 -1.34 5.12 -3.90
C LEU A 186 -1.93 5.95 -2.75
N SER A 187 -2.23 5.30 -1.61
CA SER A 187 -2.77 5.97 -0.42
C SER A 187 -1.77 6.90 0.28
N ASN A 188 -0.47 6.68 0.06
CA ASN A 188 0.61 7.49 0.63
C ASN A 188 1.22 8.51 -0.35
N SER A 189 0.70 8.59 -1.58
CA SER A 189 1.16 9.54 -2.59
C SER A 189 0.12 10.62 -2.87
N ALA A 190 0.57 11.72 -3.47
CA ALA A 190 -0.35 12.73 -3.98
C ALA A 190 -1.10 12.18 -5.21
N VAL A 191 -2.41 12.30 -5.18
CA VAL A 191 -3.30 11.94 -6.30
C VAL A 191 -4.08 13.18 -6.69
N THR A 192 -4.06 13.53 -7.98
CA THR A 192 -4.92 14.58 -8.53
C THR A 192 -6.13 13.93 -9.17
N ASP A 193 -7.31 14.19 -8.65
CA ASP A 193 -8.57 13.80 -9.29
C ASP A 193 -9.01 14.91 -10.25
N ALA A 194 -8.98 14.61 -11.53
CA ALA A 194 -9.34 15.54 -12.59
C ALA A 194 -10.84 15.52 -12.93
N SER A 195 -11.61 14.60 -12.34
CA SER A 195 -13.05 14.40 -12.58
C SER A 195 -13.92 14.88 -11.42
N MET A 196 -13.33 15.06 -10.23
CA MET A 196 -14.07 15.42 -9.02
C MET A 196 -14.81 16.76 -9.15
N MET A 197 -14.20 17.73 -9.84
CA MET A 197 -14.82 19.00 -10.14
C MET A 197 -15.51 18.95 -11.50
N PRO A 198 -16.70 19.56 -11.65
CA PRO A 198 -17.46 19.52 -12.91
C PRO A 198 -16.74 20.24 -14.04
N GLU A 199 -15.91 21.23 -13.73
CA GLU A 199 -15.19 22.05 -14.70
C GLU A 199 -13.70 22.11 -14.36
N ARG A 200 -12.90 22.21 -15.41
CA ARG A 200 -11.45 22.39 -15.34
C ARG A 200 -11.04 23.68 -16.00
N ARG A 201 -10.02 24.35 -15.45
CA ARG A 201 -9.39 25.48 -16.10
C ARG A 201 -8.49 24.97 -17.23
N LEU A 202 -8.70 25.51 -18.41
CA LEU A 202 -7.90 25.24 -19.59
C LEU A 202 -6.97 26.41 -19.84
N ASP A 203 -5.70 26.21 -19.65
CA ASP A 203 -4.65 27.20 -19.84
C ASP A 203 -3.90 26.90 -21.14
N ILE A 204 -3.77 27.91 -22.02
CA ILE A 204 -2.99 27.81 -23.26
C ILE A 204 -2.08 29.02 -23.36
N SER A 205 -0.81 28.75 -23.62
CA SER A 205 0.23 29.79 -23.81
C SER A 205 0.78 29.73 -25.23
N VAL A 206 0.91 30.88 -25.86
CA VAL A 206 1.47 31.02 -27.22
C VAL A 206 2.44 32.17 -27.26
N GLY A 207 3.63 31.98 -27.83
CA GLY A 207 4.60 33.06 -28.07
C GLY A 207 4.31 33.81 -29.33
N ILE A 208 4.32 35.15 -29.27
CA ILE A 208 4.24 36.03 -30.43
C ILE A 208 5.55 36.79 -30.60
N SER A 209 5.83 37.25 -31.84
CA SER A 209 7.00 38.10 -32.11
C SER A 209 6.94 39.39 -31.31
N TYR A 210 8.09 39.92 -30.89
CA TYR A 210 8.21 41.24 -30.27
C TYR A 210 7.68 42.39 -31.14
N ASP A 211 7.64 42.19 -32.50
CA ASP A 211 7.10 43.14 -33.46
C ASP A 211 5.57 43.05 -33.60
N SER A 212 4.93 42.07 -33.01
CA SER A 212 3.48 41.87 -33.11
C SER A 212 2.72 42.76 -32.12
N ASP A 213 1.51 43.16 -32.51
CA ASP A 213 0.63 43.94 -31.63
C ASP A 213 0.05 43.03 -30.52
N ILE A 214 0.50 43.27 -29.28
CA ILE A 214 0.08 42.51 -28.07
C ILE A 214 -1.43 42.67 -27.84
N LYS A 215 -2.01 43.87 -28.05
CA LYS A 215 -3.45 44.09 -27.81
C LYS A 215 -4.28 43.28 -28.79
N LYS A 216 -3.93 43.34 -30.06
CA LYS A 216 -4.57 42.55 -31.10
C LYS A 216 -4.45 41.05 -30.84
N ALA A 217 -3.28 40.57 -30.43
CA ALA A 217 -3.06 39.16 -30.10
C ALA A 217 -3.96 38.69 -28.97
N LYS A 218 -4.12 39.51 -27.93
CA LYS A 218 -5.02 39.20 -26.79
C LYS A 218 -6.48 39.16 -27.22
N GLU A 219 -6.94 40.09 -28.03
CA GLU A 219 -8.32 40.14 -28.55
C GLU A 219 -8.63 38.92 -29.42
N VAL A 220 -7.69 38.51 -30.27
CA VAL A 220 -7.85 37.30 -31.09
C VAL A 220 -7.93 36.05 -30.21
N MET A 221 -7.04 35.92 -29.23
CA MET A 221 -7.03 34.78 -28.32
C MET A 221 -8.32 34.68 -27.51
N GLU A 222 -8.85 35.79 -26.99
CA GLU A 222 -10.13 35.86 -26.31
C GLU A 222 -11.29 35.41 -27.22
N ARG A 223 -11.33 35.91 -28.47
CA ARG A 223 -12.32 35.52 -29.48
C ARG A 223 -12.27 34.03 -29.79
N VAL A 224 -11.09 33.44 -29.87
CA VAL A 224 -10.91 32.01 -30.11
C VAL A 224 -11.47 31.19 -28.92
N TYR A 225 -11.21 31.60 -27.71
CA TYR A 225 -11.81 30.94 -26.55
C TYR A 225 -13.34 31.02 -26.56
N LEU A 226 -13.91 32.19 -26.89
CA LEU A 226 -15.35 32.41 -27.03
C LEU A 226 -15.97 31.61 -28.16
N SER A 227 -15.23 31.27 -29.19
CA SER A 227 -15.70 30.44 -30.31
C SER A 227 -15.81 28.96 -29.96
N CYS A 228 -15.15 28.51 -28.90
CA CYS A 228 -15.21 27.11 -28.45
C CYS A 228 -16.53 26.84 -27.72
N PRO A 229 -17.40 25.95 -28.22
CA PRO A 229 -18.74 25.74 -27.65
C PRO A 229 -18.71 25.20 -26.21
N ALA A 230 -17.61 24.59 -25.82
CA ALA A 230 -17.47 24.00 -24.47
C ALA A 230 -16.98 25.00 -23.41
N VAL A 231 -16.53 26.20 -23.83
CA VAL A 231 -16.06 27.22 -22.88
C VAL A 231 -17.23 27.85 -22.15
N THR A 232 -17.16 27.83 -20.82
CA THR A 232 -18.15 28.46 -19.94
C THR A 232 -17.91 29.97 -19.88
N ALA A 233 -18.61 30.73 -20.70
CA ALA A 233 -18.43 32.16 -20.83
C ALA A 233 -18.72 32.94 -19.53
N ASP A 234 -19.66 32.47 -18.71
CA ASP A 234 -20.07 33.15 -17.47
C ASP A 234 -18.95 33.31 -16.44
N LYS A 235 -17.91 32.47 -16.48
CA LYS A 235 -16.74 32.57 -15.62
C LYS A 235 -15.65 33.50 -16.11
N GLY A 236 -15.83 34.08 -17.30
CA GLY A 236 -14.88 34.96 -17.94
C GLY A 236 -13.65 34.24 -18.50
N ILE A 237 -13.08 34.87 -19.52
CA ILE A 237 -11.80 34.46 -20.09
C ILE A 237 -10.79 35.53 -19.68
N ASN A 238 -9.62 35.10 -19.22
CA ASN A 238 -8.54 36.02 -18.87
C ASN A 238 -7.39 35.82 -19.84
N VAL A 239 -6.98 36.91 -20.51
CA VAL A 239 -5.86 36.92 -21.46
C VAL A 239 -4.83 37.92 -20.99
N HIS A 240 -3.61 37.50 -20.79
CA HIS A 240 -2.52 38.35 -20.29
C HIS A 240 -1.17 37.98 -20.90
N VAL A 241 -0.19 38.85 -20.73
CA VAL A 241 1.21 38.53 -21.03
C VAL A 241 1.74 37.74 -19.81
N SER A 242 2.15 36.52 -20.03
CA SER A 242 2.69 35.63 -18.99
C SER A 242 4.18 35.87 -18.75
N SER A 243 4.95 36.07 -19.83
CA SER A 243 6.38 36.34 -19.75
C SER A 243 6.93 36.98 -21.01
N LEU A 244 8.10 37.61 -20.89
CA LEU A 244 8.92 38.07 -21.97
C LEU A 244 10.09 37.10 -22.13
N GLY A 245 10.01 36.23 -23.15
CA GLY A 245 11.01 35.17 -23.39
C GLY A 245 12.12 35.63 -24.35
N ASP A 246 13.12 34.76 -24.54
CA ASP A 246 14.31 35.09 -25.34
C ASP A 246 13.98 35.47 -26.82
N SER A 247 12.94 34.87 -27.39
CA SER A 247 12.56 35.04 -28.79
C SER A 247 11.10 35.42 -29.00
N ALA A 248 10.30 35.49 -27.91
CA ALA A 248 8.86 35.69 -27.99
C ALA A 248 8.28 36.40 -26.77
N VAL A 249 7.22 37.17 -26.98
CA VAL A 249 6.31 37.59 -25.91
C VAL A 249 5.27 36.49 -25.70
N VAL A 250 5.19 35.88 -24.51
CA VAL A 250 4.26 34.80 -24.23
C VAL A 250 2.92 35.37 -23.79
N ILE A 251 1.90 35.14 -24.60
CA ILE A 251 0.50 35.44 -24.28
C ILE A 251 -0.11 34.16 -23.70
N GLU A 252 -0.76 34.29 -22.57
CA GLU A 252 -1.46 33.19 -21.91
C GLU A 252 -2.94 33.54 -21.75
N ALA A 253 -3.79 32.58 -22.05
CA ALA A 253 -5.21 32.69 -21.79
C ALA A 253 -5.68 31.49 -21.00
N PHE A 254 -6.64 31.72 -20.12
CA PHE A 254 -7.37 30.65 -19.44
C PHE A 254 -8.88 30.89 -19.48
N GLY A 255 -9.58 29.77 -19.57
CA GLY A 255 -11.03 29.67 -19.50
C GLY A 255 -11.46 28.37 -18.81
N TRP A 256 -12.74 28.23 -18.60
CA TRP A 256 -13.29 27.06 -17.93
C TRP A 256 -14.06 26.19 -18.91
N VAL A 257 -13.85 24.87 -18.82
CA VAL A 257 -14.51 23.87 -19.67
C VAL A 257 -14.95 22.67 -18.83
N PRO A 258 -16.03 21.96 -19.20
CA PRO A 258 -16.38 20.69 -18.57
C PRO A 258 -15.20 19.71 -18.63
N GLY A 259 -14.98 18.95 -17.55
CA GLY A 259 -13.87 17.99 -17.48
C GLY A 259 -13.85 16.97 -18.63
N SER A 260 -15.02 16.54 -19.10
CA SER A 260 -15.20 15.61 -20.23
C SER A 260 -14.76 16.20 -21.59
N GLU A 261 -14.82 17.51 -21.74
CA GLU A 261 -14.49 18.20 -22.99
C GLU A 261 -13.07 18.82 -22.97
N TYR A 262 -12.32 18.64 -21.88
CA TYR A 262 -11.03 19.30 -21.67
C TYR A 262 -10.03 19.06 -22.82
N LEU A 263 -9.81 17.81 -23.21
CA LEU A 263 -8.85 17.48 -24.27
C LEU A 263 -9.31 17.98 -25.64
N LYS A 264 -10.59 17.81 -25.96
CA LYS A 264 -11.14 18.29 -27.26
C LYS A 264 -11.06 19.80 -27.35
N SER A 265 -11.43 20.52 -26.30
CA SER A 265 -11.35 21.97 -26.24
C SER A 265 -9.89 22.44 -26.35
N LYS A 266 -8.95 21.75 -25.68
CA LYS A 266 -7.53 22.06 -25.76
C LYS A 266 -7.01 21.98 -27.21
N TRP A 267 -7.32 20.90 -27.91
CA TRP A 267 -6.90 20.71 -29.30
C TRP A 267 -7.53 21.76 -30.21
N TYR A 268 -8.85 21.96 -30.12
CA TYR A 268 -9.59 22.92 -30.90
C TYR A 268 -9.02 24.34 -30.73
N ILE A 269 -8.89 24.83 -29.49
CA ILE A 269 -8.41 26.17 -29.22
C ILE A 269 -6.95 26.34 -29.65
N THR A 270 -6.10 25.31 -29.45
CA THR A 270 -4.69 25.37 -29.87
C THR A 270 -4.56 25.54 -31.39
N GLU A 271 -5.33 24.76 -32.16
CA GLU A 271 -5.36 24.86 -33.62
C GLU A 271 -5.93 26.20 -34.09
N GLU A 272 -7.06 26.59 -33.53
CA GLU A 272 -7.77 27.79 -33.93
C GLU A 272 -6.95 29.07 -33.63
N ILE A 273 -6.21 29.12 -32.51
CA ILE A 273 -5.28 30.23 -32.24
C ILE A 273 -4.27 30.38 -33.36
N LYS A 274 -3.68 29.27 -33.84
CA LYS A 274 -2.70 29.34 -34.94
C LYS A 274 -3.32 29.86 -36.21
N LEU A 275 -4.50 29.36 -36.59
CA LEU A 275 -5.20 29.79 -37.81
C LEU A 275 -5.59 31.27 -37.75
N GLN A 276 -6.12 31.73 -36.64
CA GLN A 276 -6.56 33.10 -36.46
C GLN A 276 -5.37 34.06 -36.35
N TYR A 277 -4.27 33.67 -35.69
CA TYR A 277 -3.06 34.49 -35.66
C TYR A 277 -2.47 34.68 -37.05
N ASP A 278 -2.42 33.64 -37.88
CA ASP A 278 -1.97 33.74 -39.27
C ASP A 278 -2.87 34.66 -40.11
N ALA A 279 -4.19 34.53 -39.98
CA ALA A 279 -5.16 35.35 -40.71
C ALA A 279 -5.06 36.83 -40.32
N GLU A 280 -4.75 37.13 -39.07
CA GLU A 280 -4.63 38.49 -38.54
C GLU A 280 -3.19 39.06 -38.64
N GLY A 281 -2.25 38.31 -39.20
CA GLY A 281 -0.86 38.73 -39.40
C GLY A 281 -0.03 38.76 -38.09
N ILE A 282 -0.47 38.06 -37.04
CA ILE A 282 0.27 37.93 -35.79
C ILE A 282 1.29 36.80 -35.97
N LYS A 283 2.57 37.11 -35.81
CA LYS A 283 3.65 36.16 -36.07
C LYS A 283 4.00 35.38 -34.83
N ILE A 284 4.02 34.04 -34.93
CA ILE A 284 4.65 33.12 -33.97
C ILE A 284 6.11 32.98 -34.41
N PRO A 285 7.08 33.51 -33.65
CA PRO A 285 8.46 33.55 -34.09
C PRO A 285 9.14 32.19 -34.02
N TYR A 286 10.06 31.94 -34.92
CA TYR A 286 11.09 30.94 -34.76
C TYR A 286 12.14 31.44 -33.73
N PRO A 287 13.05 30.59 -33.20
CA PRO A 287 14.15 31.07 -32.41
C PRO A 287 14.91 32.19 -33.13
N GLN A 288 15.11 33.33 -32.46
CA GLN A 288 15.78 34.51 -33.00
C GLN A 288 17.21 34.57 -32.50
N MET A 289 18.14 35.10 -33.35
CA MET A 289 19.53 35.32 -33.01
C MET A 289 19.99 36.62 -33.65
N ASP A 290 20.54 37.49 -32.83
CA ASP A 290 21.21 38.70 -33.34
C ASP A 290 22.67 38.35 -33.71
N VAL A 291 23.03 38.56 -34.98
CA VAL A 291 24.39 38.27 -35.46
C VAL A 291 25.06 39.57 -35.84
N HIS A 292 26.11 39.96 -35.13
CA HIS A 292 26.97 41.06 -35.43
C HIS A 292 28.13 40.59 -36.32
N LEU A 293 28.19 41.08 -37.55
CA LEU A 293 29.25 40.76 -38.50
C LEU A 293 30.24 41.93 -38.52
N ASP A 294 31.43 41.76 -37.99
CA ASP A 294 32.55 42.68 -38.15
C ASP A 294 33.13 42.50 -39.56
N LYS A 295 33.22 43.58 -40.33
CA LYS A 295 33.93 43.55 -41.60
C LYS A 295 35.44 43.62 -41.27
N CYS A 296 36.17 42.56 -41.60
CA CYS A 296 37.61 42.56 -41.60
C CYS A 296 38.22 43.55 -42.62
#